data_ec1aed56bee1f7c6a072d973345c7807
#
_entry.id   ec1aed56bee1f7c6a072d973345c7807
#
_cell.length_a   1.000
_cell.length_b   1.000
_cell.length_c   1.000
_cell.angle_alpha   90.00
_cell.angle_beta   90.00
_cell.angle_gamma   90.00
#
_symmetry.space_group_name_H-M   'P 1'
#
loop_
_entity.id
_entity.type
_entity.pdbx_description
1 polymer ?
#
loop_
_entity_poly.entity_id
_entity_poly.type
_entity_poly.pdbx_seq_one_letter_code
_entity_poly.pdbx_strand_id
1 'polypeptide(L)'
;MIRSRDAVYARPDLPKLKHSLGRVEMSLAGALEPRRVLVADNDPLTSRMLSEIAEKEGYQVVSVSDGREAYRTLMADADFRIAIFNMTMPNLRGLDIVRYMKTEKRLMRIPVLVVSGDPGLKQMADSFAAGATMFLPKPLTQDQLQRTLRIALASREAKRQFPHAA
;
A
#
# COMPACT_ATOMS: atom_id res chain seq x y z
N MET A 1 -43.82 47.46 -40.00
CA MET A 1 -42.89 46.73 -40.90
C MET A 1 -41.54 46.61 -40.14
N ILE A 2 -41.39 45.59 -39.31
CA ILE A 2 -40.16 45.31 -38.55
C ILE A 2 -39.84 43.82 -38.74
N ARG A 3 -38.70 43.55 -39.38
CA ARG A 3 -38.20 42.22 -39.68
C ARG A 3 -37.49 41.63 -38.46
N SER A 4 -37.95 40.44 -38.10
CA SER A 4 -37.33 39.53 -37.18
C SER A 4 -35.93 39.13 -37.65
N ARG A 5 -34.94 39.15 -36.76
CA ARG A 5 -33.63 38.51 -36.96
C ARG A 5 -33.57 37.31 -36.02
N ASP A 6 -33.74 36.14 -36.59
CA ASP A 6 -33.49 34.87 -35.93
C ASP A 6 -31.97 34.69 -35.78
N ALA A 7 -31.50 34.80 -34.57
CA ALA A 7 -30.14 34.39 -34.21
C ALA A 7 -30.11 32.88 -34.00
N VAL A 8 -29.58 32.15 -34.97
CA VAL A 8 -29.32 30.71 -34.88
C VAL A 8 -28.17 30.49 -33.87
N TYR A 9 -28.56 30.09 -32.67
CA TYR A 9 -27.59 29.55 -31.70
C TYR A 9 -27.20 28.14 -32.14
N ALA A 10 -26.00 27.99 -32.71
CA ALA A 10 -25.36 26.72 -32.95
C ALA A 10 -25.10 26.03 -31.61
N ARG A 11 -25.69 24.87 -31.39
CA ARG A 11 -25.39 24.01 -30.24
C ARG A 11 -23.97 23.45 -30.41
N PRO A 12 -23.07 23.54 -29.40
CA PRO A 12 -21.78 22.91 -29.50
C PRO A 12 -21.93 21.37 -29.48
N ASP A 13 -21.19 20.71 -30.35
CA ASP A 13 -21.13 19.25 -30.51
C ASP A 13 -20.80 18.56 -29.18
N LEU A 14 -21.76 17.82 -28.65
CA LEU A 14 -21.71 17.06 -27.40
C LEU A 14 -20.92 15.71 -27.39
N PRO A 15 -20.34 15.19 -28.48
CA PRO A 15 -19.63 13.90 -28.41
C PRO A 15 -18.26 13.97 -27.74
N LYS A 16 -17.59 15.13 -27.74
CA LYS A 16 -16.22 15.26 -27.19
C LYS A 16 -16.16 15.39 -25.68
N LEU A 17 -17.26 15.82 -25.02
CA LEU A 17 -17.31 15.95 -23.56
C LEU A 17 -17.47 14.61 -22.82
N LYS A 18 -18.16 13.63 -23.40
CA LYS A 18 -18.38 12.33 -22.74
C LYS A 18 -17.10 11.52 -22.52
N HIS A 19 -16.11 11.62 -23.44
CA HIS A 19 -14.86 10.90 -23.30
C HIS A 19 -13.91 11.55 -22.27
N SER A 20 -13.97 12.86 -22.08
CA SER A 20 -13.15 13.55 -21.07
C SER A 20 -13.72 13.39 -19.66
N LEU A 21 -15.06 13.41 -19.50
CA LEU A 21 -15.73 13.18 -18.22
C LEU A 21 -15.47 11.75 -17.70
N GLY A 22 -15.60 10.73 -18.55
CA GLY A 22 -15.31 9.35 -18.15
C GLY A 22 -13.86 9.13 -17.70
N ARG A 23 -12.89 9.84 -18.28
CA ARG A 23 -11.48 9.78 -17.86
C ARG A 23 -11.22 10.51 -16.54
N VAL A 24 -11.93 11.60 -16.29
CA VAL A 24 -11.87 12.35 -15.02
C VAL A 24 -12.56 11.57 -13.91
N GLU A 25 -13.71 10.95 -14.17
CA GLU A 25 -14.43 10.10 -13.20
C GLU A 25 -13.62 8.85 -12.84
N MET A 26 -12.98 8.19 -13.80
CA MET A 26 -12.06 7.07 -13.53
C MET A 26 -10.83 7.51 -12.75
N SER A 27 -10.31 8.72 -12.97
CA SER A 27 -9.18 9.26 -12.22
C SER A 27 -9.57 9.62 -10.78
N LEU A 28 -10.77 10.16 -10.58
CA LEU A 28 -11.33 10.45 -9.25
C LEU A 28 -11.71 9.18 -8.50
N ALA A 29 -12.29 8.17 -9.16
CA ALA A 29 -12.56 6.87 -8.56
C ALA A 29 -11.27 6.17 -8.11
N GLY A 30 -10.21 6.20 -8.91
CA GLY A 30 -8.89 5.70 -8.54
C GLY A 30 -8.19 6.48 -7.41
N ALA A 31 -8.59 7.74 -7.18
CA ALA A 31 -8.11 8.57 -6.06
C ALA A 31 -8.92 8.34 -4.77
N LEU A 32 -10.11 7.75 -4.87
CA LEU A 32 -11.02 7.46 -3.75
C LEU A 32 -10.89 6.04 -3.21
N GLU A 33 -10.15 5.15 -3.91
CA GLU A 33 -9.88 3.82 -3.37
C GLU A 33 -9.04 3.93 -2.10
N PRO A 34 -9.50 3.32 -0.99
CA PRO A 34 -8.80 3.43 0.27
C PRO A 34 -7.41 2.83 0.16
N ARG A 35 -6.40 3.63 0.47
CA ARG A 35 -5.00 3.18 0.52
C ARG A 35 -4.82 2.29 1.74
N ARG A 36 -4.65 0.99 1.54
CA ARG A 36 -4.64 -0.01 2.61
C ARG A 36 -3.23 -0.43 2.98
N VAL A 37 -3.04 -0.65 4.28
CA VAL A 37 -1.81 -1.19 4.88
C VAL A 37 -2.16 -2.45 5.67
N LEU A 38 -1.42 -3.53 5.44
CA LEU A 38 -1.51 -4.74 6.27
C LEU A 38 -0.49 -4.66 7.40
N VAL A 39 -0.94 -4.81 8.64
CA VAL A 39 -0.09 -4.91 9.83
C VAL A 39 -0.30 -6.28 10.46
N ALA A 40 0.75 -7.08 10.55
CA ALA A 40 0.75 -8.37 11.20
C ALA A 40 1.79 -8.39 12.32
N ASP A 41 1.34 -8.23 13.55
CA ASP A 41 2.17 -8.27 14.75
C ASP A 41 1.38 -8.86 15.92
N ASN A 42 1.95 -9.82 16.61
CA ASN A 42 1.36 -10.44 17.79
C ASN A 42 1.55 -9.65 19.09
N ASP A 43 2.35 -8.57 19.07
CA ASP A 43 2.45 -7.63 20.17
C ASP A 43 1.41 -6.51 20.01
N PRO A 44 0.39 -6.43 20.91
CA PRO A 44 -0.69 -5.46 20.77
C PRO A 44 -0.22 -4.00 20.79
N LEU A 45 0.85 -3.69 21.55
CA LEU A 45 1.36 -2.33 21.65
C LEU A 45 2.04 -1.90 20.35
N THR A 46 2.88 -2.76 19.80
CA THR A 46 3.52 -2.51 18.49
C THR A 46 2.48 -2.42 17.39
N SER A 47 1.55 -3.37 17.33
CA SER A 47 0.47 -3.39 16.34
C SER A 47 -0.37 -2.10 16.37
N ARG A 48 -0.73 -1.65 17.56
CA ARG A 48 -1.47 -0.39 17.75
C ARG A 48 -0.68 0.81 17.29
N MET A 49 0.60 0.93 17.68
CA MET A 49 1.47 2.03 17.27
C MET A 49 1.64 2.08 15.75
N LEU A 50 1.87 0.94 15.10
CA LEU A 50 1.98 0.82 13.64
C LEU A 50 0.70 1.29 12.96
N SER A 51 -0.46 0.87 13.49
CA SER A 51 -1.77 1.21 12.96
C SER A 51 -2.05 2.71 13.08
N GLU A 52 -1.85 3.30 14.25
CA GLU A 52 -2.09 4.72 14.51
C GLU A 52 -1.22 5.62 13.61
N ILE A 53 0.03 5.23 13.35
CA ILE A 53 0.91 6.00 12.47
C ILE A 53 0.46 5.90 11.01
N ALA A 54 0.10 4.70 10.54
CA ALA A 54 -0.40 4.52 9.18
C ALA A 54 -1.72 5.26 8.95
N GLU A 55 -2.62 5.25 9.92
CA GLU A 55 -3.89 5.99 9.88
C GLU A 55 -3.69 7.50 9.84
N LYS A 56 -2.73 8.04 10.61
CA LYS A 56 -2.35 9.47 10.56
C LYS A 56 -1.81 9.89 9.19
N GLU A 57 -1.17 8.98 8.47
CA GLU A 57 -0.71 9.21 7.09
C GLU A 57 -1.83 8.98 6.04
N GLY A 58 -3.07 8.75 6.47
CA GLY A 58 -4.24 8.62 5.60
C GLY A 58 -4.46 7.22 5.02
N TYR A 59 -3.91 6.18 5.65
CA TYR A 59 -4.09 4.80 5.24
C TYR A 59 -5.16 4.08 6.04
N GLN A 60 -5.91 3.20 5.40
CA GLN A 60 -6.77 2.24 6.07
C GLN A 60 -5.94 1.03 6.50
N VAL A 61 -5.99 0.68 7.78
CA VAL A 61 -5.21 -0.43 8.32
C VAL A 61 -6.04 -1.70 8.44
N VAL A 62 -5.49 -2.81 7.98
CA VAL A 62 -5.94 -4.16 8.29
C VAL A 62 -4.92 -4.76 9.24
N SER A 63 -5.31 -4.95 10.49
CA SER A 63 -4.44 -5.48 11.55
C SER A 63 -4.80 -6.91 11.87
N VAL A 64 -3.78 -7.78 11.95
CA VAL A 64 -3.90 -9.20 12.29
C VAL A 64 -2.81 -9.57 13.30
N SER A 65 -3.05 -10.59 14.13
CA SER A 65 -2.18 -10.95 15.25
C SER A 65 -1.36 -12.22 15.04
N ASP A 66 -1.61 -12.95 13.96
CA ASP A 66 -0.84 -14.15 13.64
C ASP A 66 -0.53 -14.30 12.15
N GLY A 67 0.49 -15.10 11.85
CA GLY A 67 0.98 -15.26 10.49
C GLY A 67 0.03 -16.02 9.58
N ARG A 68 -0.79 -16.92 10.11
CA ARG A 68 -1.77 -17.66 9.31
C ARG A 68 -2.94 -16.75 8.89
N GLU A 69 -3.35 -15.86 9.79
CA GLU A 69 -4.35 -14.84 9.48
C GLU A 69 -3.83 -13.86 8.43
N ALA A 70 -2.58 -13.39 8.57
CA ALA A 70 -1.92 -12.53 7.57
C ALA A 70 -1.87 -13.22 6.18
N TYR A 71 -1.51 -14.48 6.13
CA TYR A 71 -1.50 -15.26 4.90
C TYR A 71 -2.89 -15.35 4.25
N ARG A 72 -3.93 -15.67 5.03
CA ARG A 72 -5.32 -15.73 4.52
C ARG A 72 -5.79 -14.39 3.98
N THR A 73 -5.46 -13.29 4.67
CA THR A 73 -5.78 -11.94 4.24
C THR A 73 -5.16 -11.63 2.88
N LEU A 74 -3.88 -11.95 2.67
CA LEU A 74 -3.18 -11.74 1.39
C LEU A 74 -3.71 -12.65 0.28
N MET A 75 -4.15 -13.85 0.59
CA MET A 75 -4.77 -14.76 -0.38
C MET A 75 -6.11 -14.22 -0.88
N ALA A 76 -6.90 -13.65 0.02
CA ALA A 76 -8.21 -13.08 -0.30
C ALA A 76 -8.11 -11.74 -1.04
N ASP A 77 -7.12 -10.92 -0.69
CA ASP A 77 -6.97 -9.57 -1.19
C ASP A 77 -5.50 -9.16 -1.34
N ALA A 78 -5.13 -8.67 -2.50
CA ALA A 78 -3.78 -8.23 -2.83
C ALA A 78 -3.65 -6.69 -2.92
N ASP A 79 -4.71 -5.93 -2.62
CA ASP A 79 -4.68 -4.47 -2.76
C ASP A 79 -4.19 -3.78 -1.48
N PHE A 80 -2.91 -4.00 -1.19
CA PHE A 80 -2.20 -3.32 -0.11
C PHE A 80 -1.08 -2.43 -0.67
N ARG A 81 -0.90 -1.27 -0.06
CA ARG A 81 0.19 -0.33 -0.40
C ARG A 81 1.51 -0.77 0.20
N ILE A 82 1.47 -1.36 1.38
CA ILE A 82 2.59 -1.94 2.11
C ILE A 82 2.07 -3.05 3.02
N ALA A 83 2.91 -4.05 3.28
CA ALA A 83 2.69 -5.05 4.31
C ALA A 83 3.80 -4.95 5.36
N ILE A 84 3.41 -4.95 6.63
CA ILE A 84 4.31 -4.85 7.78
C ILE A 84 4.19 -6.15 8.56
N PHE A 85 5.30 -6.87 8.72
CA PHE A 85 5.32 -8.15 9.42
C PHE A 85 6.27 -8.13 10.60
N ASN A 86 5.79 -8.56 11.77
CA ASN A 86 6.69 -9.02 12.80
C ASN A 86 7.40 -10.30 12.33
N MET A 87 8.72 -10.34 12.49
CA MET A 87 9.52 -11.51 12.08
C MET A 87 9.06 -12.79 12.78
N THR A 88 8.77 -12.70 14.07
CA THR A 88 8.36 -13.83 14.90
C THR A 88 6.90 -13.72 15.27
N MET A 89 6.07 -14.54 14.65
CA MET A 89 4.64 -14.62 14.90
C MET A 89 4.22 -16.07 15.17
N PRO A 90 3.12 -16.29 15.92
CA PRO A 90 2.53 -17.63 16.05
C PRO A 90 2.09 -18.20 14.69
N ASN A 91 2.03 -19.51 14.61
CA ASN A 91 1.51 -20.34 13.51
C ASN A 91 2.29 -20.24 12.19
N LEU A 92 2.69 -19.05 11.75
CA LEU A 92 3.48 -18.86 10.53
C LEU A 92 4.39 -17.64 10.71
N ARG A 93 5.70 -17.85 10.49
CA ARG A 93 6.69 -16.78 10.65
C ARG A 93 6.56 -15.72 9.56
N GLY A 94 6.81 -14.47 9.92
CA GLY A 94 6.75 -13.34 8.98
C GLY A 94 7.62 -13.56 7.74
N LEU A 95 8.82 -14.09 7.88
CA LEU A 95 9.71 -14.34 6.73
C LEU A 95 9.17 -15.38 5.75
N ASP A 96 8.43 -16.38 6.21
CA ASP A 96 7.84 -17.38 5.34
C ASP A 96 6.72 -16.77 4.49
N ILE A 97 5.95 -15.84 5.07
CA ILE A 97 4.95 -15.03 4.34
C ILE A 97 5.64 -14.14 3.30
N VAL A 98 6.75 -13.49 3.66
CA VAL A 98 7.50 -12.64 2.73
C VAL A 98 7.99 -13.44 1.53
N ARG A 99 8.58 -14.62 1.75
CA ARG A 99 9.01 -15.53 0.66
C ARG A 99 7.85 -15.90 -0.24
N TYR A 100 6.72 -16.29 0.33
CA TYR A 100 5.52 -16.60 -0.43
C TYR A 100 5.05 -15.39 -1.27
N MET A 101 4.99 -14.20 -0.69
CA MET A 101 4.60 -12.98 -1.43
C MET A 101 5.48 -12.74 -2.66
N LYS A 102 6.77 -13.09 -2.61
CA LYS A 102 7.70 -12.89 -3.73
C LYS A 102 7.55 -13.92 -4.86
N THR A 103 6.90 -15.04 -4.61
CA THR A 103 6.54 -16.03 -5.65
C THR A 103 5.19 -15.75 -6.31
N GLU A 104 4.33 -14.96 -5.69
CA GLU A 104 2.98 -14.66 -6.17
C GLU A 104 2.93 -13.36 -6.99
N LYS A 105 2.53 -13.44 -8.27
CA LYS A 105 2.48 -12.28 -9.20
C LYS A 105 1.66 -11.11 -8.66
N ARG A 106 0.55 -11.39 -7.95
CA ARG A 106 -0.32 -10.36 -7.35
C ARG A 106 0.33 -9.65 -6.18
N LEU A 107 1.18 -10.35 -5.42
CA LEU A 107 1.75 -9.90 -4.14
C LEU A 107 3.18 -9.38 -4.27
N MET A 108 3.95 -9.86 -5.23
CA MET A 108 5.40 -9.63 -5.32
C MET A 108 5.79 -8.14 -5.41
N ARG A 109 4.88 -7.28 -5.86
CA ARG A 109 5.11 -5.83 -5.98
C ARG A 109 4.76 -5.05 -4.71
N ILE A 110 4.13 -5.68 -3.72
CA ILE A 110 3.83 -5.04 -2.44
C ILE A 110 5.15 -4.89 -1.67
N PRO A 111 5.56 -3.66 -1.31
CA PRO A 111 6.71 -3.47 -0.45
C PRO A 111 6.44 -4.07 0.93
N VAL A 112 7.48 -4.67 1.50
CA VAL A 112 7.39 -5.35 2.80
C VAL A 112 8.36 -4.70 3.77
N LEU A 113 7.84 -4.29 4.92
CA LEU A 113 8.60 -3.90 6.09
C LEU A 113 8.60 -5.07 7.08
N VAL A 114 9.78 -5.55 7.44
CA VAL A 114 9.95 -6.54 8.52
C VAL A 114 10.34 -5.82 9.79
N VAL A 115 9.66 -6.12 10.88
CA VAL A 115 9.94 -5.61 12.23
C VAL A 115 10.44 -6.78 13.09
N SER A 116 11.51 -6.60 13.84
CA SER A 116 12.11 -7.68 14.63
C SER A 116 12.53 -7.22 16.01
N GLY A 117 12.25 -8.04 17.03
CA GLY A 117 12.78 -7.87 18.38
C GLY A 117 14.26 -8.24 18.48
N ASP A 118 14.81 -8.95 17.50
CA ASP A 118 16.23 -9.27 17.42
C ASP A 118 16.90 -8.36 16.37
N PRO A 119 17.75 -7.42 16.79
CA PRO A 119 18.41 -6.46 15.91
C PRO A 119 19.65 -7.04 15.20
N GLY A 120 19.89 -8.35 15.30
CA GLY A 120 21.11 -9.00 14.77
C GLY A 120 21.25 -8.85 13.26
N LEU A 121 22.50 -8.75 12.78
CA LEU A 121 22.81 -8.66 11.35
C LEU A 121 22.28 -9.86 10.56
N LYS A 122 22.24 -11.04 11.19
CA LYS A 122 21.69 -12.24 10.56
C LYS A 122 20.21 -12.09 10.26
N GLN A 123 19.41 -11.60 11.20
CA GLN A 123 17.97 -11.38 11.03
C GLN A 123 17.67 -10.35 9.96
N MET A 124 18.46 -9.29 9.93
CA MET A 124 18.36 -8.28 8.88
C MET A 124 18.71 -8.88 7.50
N ALA A 125 19.80 -9.62 7.38
CA ALA A 125 20.21 -10.28 6.14
C ALA A 125 19.17 -11.31 5.68
N ASP A 126 18.65 -12.14 6.57
CA ASP A 126 17.59 -13.13 6.28
C ASP A 126 16.30 -12.45 5.78
N SER A 127 15.96 -11.27 6.33
CA SER A 127 14.79 -10.49 5.92
C SER A 127 14.93 -10.00 4.48
N PHE A 128 16.07 -9.41 4.12
CA PHE A 128 16.32 -8.96 2.75
C PHE A 128 16.43 -10.13 1.77
N ALA A 129 17.07 -11.23 2.17
CA ALA A 129 17.14 -12.46 1.37
C ALA A 129 15.74 -13.06 1.12
N ALA A 130 14.81 -12.93 2.06
CA ALA A 130 13.41 -13.33 1.89
C ALA A 130 12.65 -12.42 0.93
N GLY A 131 13.14 -11.21 0.68
CA GLY A 131 12.52 -10.22 -0.21
C GLY A 131 11.88 -9.02 0.51
N ALA A 132 12.21 -8.78 1.78
CA ALA A 132 11.80 -7.56 2.46
C ALA A 132 12.39 -6.32 1.76
N THR A 133 11.61 -5.26 1.72
CA THR A 133 12.05 -3.96 1.20
C THR A 133 12.81 -3.17 2.27
N MET A 134 12.40 -3.34 3.52
CA MET A 134 12.97 -2.66 4.68
C MET A 134 12.94 -3.54 5.92
N PHE A 135 13.81 -3.21 6.85
CA PHE A 135 13.92 -3.86 8.17
C PHE A 135 14.00 -2.81 9.27
N LEU A 136 13.23 -2.97 10.33
CA LEU A 136 13.31 -2.16 11.55
C LEU A 136 13.45 -3.02 12.79
N PRO A 137 14.51 -2.78 13.59
CA PRO A 137 14.65 -3.43 14.90
C PRO A 137 13.70 -2.79 15.92
N LYS A 138 13.15 -3.58 16.83
CA LYS A 138 12.49 -3.09 18.05
C LYS A 138 13.57 -2.75 19.11
N PRO A 139 13.38 -1.75 19.98
CA PRO A 139 12.21 -0.90 20.11
C PRO A 139 12.08 0.15 19.00
N LEU A 140 10.85 0.39 18.53
CA LEU A 140 10.56 1.36 17.48
C LEU A 140 10.22 2.72 18.07
N THR A 141 10.76 3.78 17.47
CA THR A 141 10.27 5.13 17.73
C THR A 141 9.22 5.51 16.67
N GLN A 142 8.30 6.39 17.06
CA GLN A 142 7.27 6.91 16.15
C GLN A 142 7.90 7.55 14.91
N ASP A 143 8.96 8.35 15.09
CA ASP A 143 9.67 9.03 14.00
C ASP A 143 10.33 8.06 13.02
N GLN A 144 10.99 7.02 13.52
CA GLN A 144 11.61 6.00 12.67
C GLN A 144 10.56 5.31 11.80
N LEU A 145 9.45 4.91 12.40
CA LEU A 145 8.40 4.23 11.69
C LEU A 145 7.73 5.14 10.65
N GLN A 146 7.42 6.37 11.03
CA GLN A 146 6.81 7.34 10.12
C GLN A 146 7.69 7.62 8.89
N ARG A 147 9.00 7.84 9.10
CA ARG A 147 9.97 8.04 8.00
C ARG A 147 10.04 6.81 7.10
N THR A 148 10.11 5.63 7.71
CA THR A 148 10.20 4.37 6.97
C THR A 148 8.96 4.12 6.12
N LEU A 149 7.77 4.34 6.66
CA LEU A 149 6.52 4.24 5.91
C LEU A 149 6.46 5.22 4.75
N ARG A 150 6.84 6.46 4.95
CA ARG A 150 6.88 7.47 3.87
C ARG A 150 7.83 7.06 2.75
N ILE A 151 9.01 6.56 3.06
CA ILE A 151 9.98 6.08 2.05
C ILE A 151 9.42 4.90 1.26
N ALA A 152 8.84 3.91 1.96
CA ALA A 152 8.26 2.73 1.33
C ALA A 152 7.13 3.08 0.36
N LEU A 153 6.27 3.99 0.77
CA LEU A 153 5.09 4.39 0.02
C LEU A 153 5.45 5.27 -1.18
N ALA A 154 6.39 6.21 -1.01
CA ALA A 154 6.90 7.05 -2.09
C ALA A 154 7.59 6.23 -3.19
N SER A 155 8.36 5.22 -2.83
CA SER A 155 9.04 4.32 -3.78
C SER A 155 8.04 3.55 -4.66
N ARG A 156 6.86 3.22 -4.15
CA ARG A 156 5.82 2.54 -4.92
C ARG A 156 5.09 3.49 -5.87
N GLU A 157 4.84 4.73 -5.45
CA GLU A 157 4.18 5.74 -6.29
C GLU A 157 5.05 6.10 -7.50
N ALA A 158 6.35 6.27 -7.31
CA ALA A 158 7.30 6.50 -8.39
C ALA A 158 7.32 5.35 -9.42
N LYS A 159 7.31 4.09 -8.97
CA LYS A 159 7.25 2.92 -9.87
C LYS A 159 5.93 2.79 -10.64
N ARG A 160 4.83 3.36 -10.14
CA ARG A 160 3.55 3.39 -10.87
C ARG A 160 3.52 4.48 -11.93
N GLN A 161 4.16 5.62 -11.68
CA GLN A 161 4.22 6.74 -12.64
C GLN A 161 5.17 6.46 -13.81
N PHE A 162 6.24 5.67 -13.58
CA PHE A 162 7.25 5.34 -14.59
C PHE A 162 7.48 3.82 -14.69
N PRO A 163 6.53 3.05 -15.29
CA PRO A 163 6.62 1.58 -15.32
C PRO A 163 7.77 1.03 -16.18
N HIS A 164 8.46 1.88 -16.96
CA HIS A 164 9.54 1.50 -17.89
C HIS A 164 10.92 2.08 -17.52
N ALA A 165 11.07 2.67 -16.33
CA ALA A 165 12.38 3.13 -15.86
C ALA A 165 13.08 2.00 -15.09
N ALA A 166 13.61 1.03 -15.82
CA ALA A 166 14.55 0.02 -15.33
C ALA A 166 15.54 -0.31 -16.45
#